data_c8c456d09455981ac8861f56da1605ec
#
_entry.id   c8c456d09455981ac8861f56da1605ec
#
_cell.length_a   1.000
_cell.length_b   1.000
_cell.length_c   1.000
_cell.angle_alpha   90.00
_cell.angle_beta   90.00
_cell.angle_gamma   90.00
#
_symmetry.space_group_name_H-M   'P 1'
#
loop_
_entity.id
_entity.type
_entity.pdbx_description
1 polymer ?
#
loop_
_entity_poly.entity_id
_entity_poly.type
_entity_poly.pdbx_seq_one_letter_code
_entity_poly.pdbx_strand_id
1 'polypeptide(L)'
;AICIEPSSARMGRVSEIKAMRLFKKAGNTLHILSFPGEEIEKGEYLLIRDEKADKAMIAQVIDIEFANVPGVMEELLRSPDAENTIQGEDDDPLDIMSHILYIQDARLLICKIHGTIVNGELRQENSWLPSRMHSTICNLPTESLVKLADIEGDLPIRLGETQDSFPLAVDARQLDGRLNIITGKKGTGKSHLSKLLVLGLVDYGATVVILDLNGEYTNLGYSQDGSENKYHDRIHVLSPGKSFKVTLYQTELYVIMRTLVYALGLPGTSAREFRHIWKFLEKRGRLTLHELGEAIQNWKCNQHVKDALYSRYSALVNSGFFTDNMAEATDFEDLLRKTEKNGGGVIVIDLSN
;
A
#
# COMPACT_ATOMS: atom_id res chain seq x y z
N ALA A 1 -1.17 29.43 24.51
CA ALA A 1 -0.58 30.27 23.45
C ALA A 1 -0.87 29.60 22.11
N ILE A 2 -1.32 30.35 21.13
CA ILE A 2 -1.63 29.80 19.78
C ILE A 2 -0.32 29.89 19.00
N CYS A 3 0.21 28.77 18.55
CA CYS A 3 1.34 28.75 17.61
C CYS A 3 0.86 29.38 16.30
N ILE A 4 1.13 30.67 16.11
CA ILE A 4 0.82 31.42 14.90
C ILE A 4 2.04 31.32 13.96
N GLU A 5 1.77 31.04 12.73
CA GLU A 5 2.69 30.78 11.62
C GLU A 5 3.77 31.81 11.33
N PRO A 6 4.87 31.38 10.68
CA PRO A 6 5.44 32.16 9.61
C PRO A 6 5.08 31.54 8.24
N SER A 7 4.35 32.31 7.47
CA SER A 7 4.31 32.34 6.00
C SER A 7 4.07 31.05 5.20
N SER A 8 3.21 30.15 5.62
CA SER A 8 2.64 29.20 4.66
C SER A 8 1.18 28.90 4.95
N ALA A 9 0.32 29.21 4.01
CA ALA A 9 -1.14 29.04 4.05
C ALA A 9 -1.61 27.56 4.17
N ARG A 10 -0.72 26.64 4.52
CA ARG A 10 -0.96 25.20 4.54
C ARG A 10 -1.11 24.58 5.93
N MET A 11 -0.70 25.26 7.00
CA MET A 11 -0.84 24.74 8.36
C MET A 11 -2.03 25.37 9.08
N GLY A 12 -3.00 24.56 9.49
CA GLY A 12 -4.11 24.97 10.36
C GLY A 12 -3.64 25.40 11.76
N ARG A 13 -4.58 25.80 12.64
CA ARG A 13 -4.27 26.15 14.03
C ARG A 13 -3.79 24.91 14.78
N VAL A 14 -2.54 24.93 15.21
CA VAL A 14 -1.91 23.88 16.03
C VAL A 14 -1.85 24.39 17.46
N SER A 15 -2.36 23.64 18.43
CA SER A 15 -2.31 24.02 19.85
C SER A 15 -0.99 23.57 20.46
N GLU A 16 -0.32 24.49 21.20
CA GLU A 16 0.88 24.16 21.97
C GLU A 16 0.51 23.33 23.20
N ILE A 17 1.27 22.28 23.43
CA ILE A 17 1.14 21.42 24.61
C ILE A 17 2.25 21.82 25.59
N LYS A 18 1.90 22.60 26.63
CA LYS A 18 2.86 23.16 27.58
C LYS A 18 3.54 22.10 28.47
N ALA A 19 2.90 20.96 28.68
CA ALA A 19 3.33 19.90 29.57
C ALA A 19 4.20 18.82 28.90
N MET A 20 4.85 19.13 27.78
CA MET A 20 5.75 18.19 27.10
C MET A 20 7.16 18.70 26.94
N ARG A 21 8.14 17.79 27.06
CA ARG A 21 9.57 18.10 26.92
C ARG A 21 10.32 17.05 26.12
N LEU A 22 11.23 17.53 25.30
CA LEU A 22 12.14 16.68 24.56
C LEU A 22 13.18 16.07 25.51
N PHE A 23 13.16 14.73 25.65
CA PHE A 23 14.08 14.01 26.54
C PHE A 23 15.31 13.51 25.80
N LYS A 24 15.13 12.67 24.75
CA LYS A 24 16.24 12.00 24.09
C LYS A 24 15.90 11.72 22.62
N LYS A 25 16.93 11.77 21.75
CA LYS A 25 16.85 11.23 20.39
C LYS A 25 17.80 10.03 20.26
N ALA A 26 17.31 8.91 19.74
CA ALA A 26 18.09 7.70 19.49
C ALA A 26 17.80 7.20 18.07
N GLY A 27 18.71 7.45 17.14
CA GLY A 27 18.51 7.13 15.73
C GLY A 27 17.28 7.83 15.15
N ASN A 28 16.29 7.05 14.69
CA ASN A 28 15.02 7.54 14.14
C ASN A 28 13.88 7.63 15.18
N THR A 29 14.22 7.52 16.45
CA THR A 29 13.25 7.56 17.55
C THR A 29 13.50 8.78 18.41
N LEU A 30 12.41 9.47 18.77
CA LEU A 30 12.40 10.61 19.67
C LEU A 30 11.67 10.20 20.94
N HIS A 31 12.26 10.51 22.10
CA HIS A 31 11.64 10.29 23.40
C HIS A 31 11.19 11.64 23.96
N ILE A 32 9.93 11.74 24.32
CA ILE A 32 9.31 12.97 24.83
C ILE A 32 8.71 12.63 26.20
N LEU A 33 8.98 13.49 27.18
CA LEU A 33 8.32 13.43 28.48
C LEU A 33 6.99 14.18 28.39
N SER A 34 5.93 13.52 28.79
CA SER A 34 4.59 14.10 28.93
C SER A 34 4.18 14.06 30.41
N PHE A 35 3.77 15.22 30.91
CA PHE A 35 3.28 15.32 32.29
C PHE A 35 1.77 15.12 32.36
N PRO A 36 1.21 14.80 33.57
CA PRO A 36 -0.20 14.65 33.78
C PRO A 36 -1.01 15.88 33.31
N GLY A 37 -2.20 15.63 32.75
CA GLY A 37 -3.07 16.68 32.20
C GLY A 37 -3.12 16.72 30.68
N GLU A 38 -2.24 15.98 30.00
CA GLU A 38 -2.25 15.83 28.53
C GLU A 38 -2.68 14.41 28.17
N GLU A 39 -3.77 14.30 27.42
CA GLU A 39 -4.26 13.03 26.89
C GLU A 39 -3.67 12.83 25.49
N ILE A 40 -2.62 12.02 25.42
CA ILE A 40 -1.98 11.64 24.16
C ILE A 40 -2.17 10.14 23.95
N GLU A 41 -2.59 9.78 22.76
CA GLU A 41 -2.80 8.39 22.38
C GLU A 41 -1.72 7.89 21.41
N LYS A 42 -1.55 6.58 21.41
CA LYS A 42 -0.70 5.89 20.43
C LYS A 42 -1.26 6.08 19.03
N GLY A 43 -0.41 6.52 18.10
CA GLY A 43 -0.78 6.81 16.72
C GLY A 43 -0.85 8.31 16.40
N GLU A 44 -0.97 9.16 17.39
CA GLU A 44 -1.01 10.62 17.21
C GLU A 44 0.32 11.17 16.68
N TYR A 45 0.21 12.28 15.96
CA TYR A 45 1.36 12.98 15.40
C TYR A 45 1.68 14.24 16.21
N LEU A 46 2.95 14.43 16.47
CA LEU A 46 3.49 15.60 17.18
C LEU A 46 4.38 16.41 16.24
N LEU A 47 4.26 17.74 16.34
CA LEU A 47 5.13 18.70 15.69
C LEU A 47 6.08 19.28 16.74
N ILE A 48 7.37 19.05 16.58
CA ILE A 48 8.43 19.57 17.44
C ILE A 48 9.07 20.73 16.69
N ARG A 49 8.77 21.96 17.08
CA ARG A 49 9.24 23.19 16.44
C ARG A 49 10.38 23.81 17.24
N ASP A 50 11.49 24.08 16.61
CA ASP A 50 12.62 24.84 17.18
C ASP A 50 12.55 26.29 16.65
N GLU A 51 12.23 27.22 17.53
CA GLU A 51 12.04 28.62 17.18
C GLU A 51 13.32 29.31 16.68
N LYS A 52 14.49 28.86 17.16
CA LYS A 52 15.78 29.45 16.74
C LYS A 52 16.27 28.90 15.41
N ALA A 53 15.97 27.65 15.12
CA ALA A 53 16.46 27.01 13.91
C ALA A 53 15.53 27.22 12.72
N ASP A 54 14.32 27.77 12.92
CA ASP A 54 13.22 27.87 11.93
C ASP A 54 12.95 26.53 11.22
N LYS A 55 12.97 25.45 12.02
CA LYS A 55 12.74 24.06 11.57
C LYS A 55 11.74 23.39 12.49
N ALA A 56 11.02 22.45 11.94
CA ALA A 56 10.15 21.60 12.73
C ALA A 56 10.35 20.11 12.37
N MET A 57 10.13 19.23 13.33
CA MET A 57 10.21 17.79 13.15
C MET A 57 8.85 17.16 13.36
N ILE A 58 8.45 16.24 12.46
CA ILE A 58 7.21 15.47 12.61
C ILE A 58 7.56 14.12 13.19
N ALA A 59 6.91 13.77 14.30
CA ALA A 59 7.07 12.47 14.94
C ALA A 59 5.70 11.86 15.29
N GLN A 60 5.59 10.54 15.19
CA GLN A 60 4.38 9.79 15.54
C GLN A 60 4.60 9.01 16.83
N VAL A 61 3.66 9.08 17.74
CA VAL A 61 3.68 8.29 18.98
C VAL A 61 3.47 6.82 18.64
N ILE A 62 4.50 6.00 18.85
CA ILE A 62 4.45 4.56 18.57
C ILE A 62 4.30 3.72 19.82
N ASP A 63 4.69 4.27 20.98
CA ASP A 63 4.50 3.63 22.28
C ASP A 63 4.46 4.64 23.43
N ILE A 64 3.86 4.27 24.55
CA ILE A 64 3.72 5.09 25.74
C ILE A 64 4.08 4.23 26.94
N GLU A 65 5.06 4.70 27.74
CA GLU A 65 5.54 4.02 28.92
C GLU A 65 5.49 4.98 30.12
N PHE A 66 5.50 4.45 31.36
CA PHE A 66 5.74 5.30 32.53
C PHE A 66 7.19 5.78 32.54
N ALA A 67 7.42 7.03 32.96
CA ALA A 67 8.73 7.66 32.96
C ALA A 67 9.69 7.13 34.08
N ASN A 68 9.59 5.84 34.44
CA ASN A 68 10.41 5.17 35.47
C ASN A 68 11.85 4.87 35.01
N VAL A 69 12.41 5.69 34.15
CA VAL A 69 13.76 5.49 33.62
C VAL A 69 14.79 6.18 34.51
N PRO A 70 15.86 5.50 34.96
CA PRO A 70 16.95 6.13 35.69
C PRO A 70 17.49 7.38 34.96
N GLY A 71 17.62 8.50 35.68
CA GLY A 71 18.02 9.79 35.11
C GLY A 71 16.92 10.73 34.71
N VAL A 72 15.69 10.22 34.40
CA VAL A 72 14.52 11.07 34.14
C VAL A 72 14.08 11.79 35.41
N MET A 73 14.03 11.07 36.53
CA MET A 73 13.71 11.64 37.86
C MET A 73 14.70 12.74 38.26
N GLU A 74 16.01 12.56 38.02
CA GLU A 74 17.00 13.58 38.34
C GLU A 74 16.88 14.81 37.45
N GLU A 75 16.54 14.64 36.17
CA GLU A 75 16.33 15.74 35.20
C GLU A 75 15.06 16.51 35.53
N LEU A 76 14.00 15.85 35.94
CA LEU A 76 12.74 16.43 36.39
C LEU A 76 12.91 17.27 37.65
N LEU A 77 13.63 16.76 38.63
CA LEU A 77 13.90 17.48 39.91
C LEU A 77 14.79 18.70 39.71
N ARG A 78 15.60 18.75 38.65
CA ARG A 78 16.50 19.90 38.34
C ARG A 78 15.80 20.95 37.42
N SER A 79 14.60 20.70 36.99
CA SER A 79 13.93 21.57 36.02
C SER A 79 13.24 22.75 36.72
N PRO A 80 13.59 24.01 36.39
CA PRO A 80 12.97 25.21 37.00
C PRO A 80 11.46 25.34 36.76
N ASP A 81 10.95 24.67 35.73
CA ASP A 81 9.55 24.71 35.37
C ASP A 81 8.69 23.63 36.08
N ALA A 82 9.31 22.70 36.80
CA ALA A 82 8.58 21.86 37.73
C ALA A 82 7.88 22.74 38.82
N GLU A 83 8.54 23.81 39.23
CA GLU A 83 7.96 24.79 40.16
C GLU A 83 6.84 25.62 39.55
N ASN A 84 6.91 25.93 38.23
CA ASN A 84 5.90 26.82 37.60
C ASN A 84 4.66 26.07 37.05
N THR A 85 4.78 24.75 36.81
CA THR A 85 3.66 23.96 36.26
C THR A 85 2.71 23.44 37.37
N ILE A 86 3.13 23.50 38.63
CA ILE A 86 2.41 22.99 39.81
C ILE A 86 1.63 24.08 40.54
N GLN A 87 1.75 25.34 40.14
CA GLN A 87 0.97 26.46 40.76
C GLN A 87 -0.50 26.44 40.29
N GLY A 88 -1.30 25.57 40.91
CA GLY A 88 -2.72 25.85 41.15
C GLY A 88 -2.83 26.93 42.20
N GLU A 89 -3.86 27.77 42.16
CA GLU A 89 -4.03 28.95 43.04
C GLU A 89 -4.13 28.65 44.56
N ASP A 90 -4.07 27.38 45.01
CA ASP A 90 -4.23 26.94 46.40
C ASP A 90 -3.20 25.92 46.90
N ASP A 91 -2.09 25.62 46.18
CA ASP A 91 -1.12 24.61 46.59
C ASP A 91 0.05 25.15 47.43
N ASP A 92 0.29 24.51 48.58
CA ASP A 92 1.43 24.78 49.46
C ASP A 92 2.74 24.43 48.71
N PRO A 93 3.67 25.40 48.47
CA PRO A 93 4.95 25.18 47.80
C PRO A 93 5.83 24.13 48.50
N LEU A 94 5.46 23.69 49.71
CA LEU A 94 6.18 22.65 50.48
C LEU A 94 5.56 21.25 50.38
N ASP A 95 4.49 21.05 49.58
CA ASP A 95 3.91 19.73 49.40
C ASP A 95 4.72 18.86 48.46
N ILE A 96 5.84 18.34 48.99
CA ILE A 96 6.74 17.44 48.32
C ILE A 96 6.02 16.17 47.82
N MET A 97 4.95 15.75 48.50
CA MET A 97 4.24 14.51 48.14
C MET A 97 3.44 14.67 46.85
N SER A 98 2.75 15.77 46.68
CA SER A 98 2.05 16.09 45.43
C SER A 98 3.01 16.19 44.23
N HIS A 99 4.21 16.76 44.45
CA HIS A 99 5.27 16.81 43.45
C HIS A 99 5.76 15.40 43.05
N ILE A 100 5.96 14.52 44.03
CA ILE A 100 6.40 13.14 43.79
C ILE A 100 5.34 12.36 43.00
N LEU A 101 4.07 12.50 43.37
CA LEU A 101 2.97 11.83 42.68
C LEU A 101 2.82 12.34 41.22
N TYR A 102 2.95 13.64 41.01
CA TYR A 102 2.93 14.25 39.68
C TYR A 102 4.05 13.72 38.78
N ILE A 103 5.26 13.56 39.33
CA ILE A 103 6.40 13.00 38.61
C ILE A 103 6.22 11.49 38.34
N GLN A 104 5.60 10.77 39.28
CA GLN A 104 5.33 9.33 39.10
C GLN A 104 4.31 9.04 38.00
N ASP A 105 3.38 9.96 37.75
CA ASP A 105 2.40 9.84 36.66
C ASP A 105 2.92 10.36 35.32
N ALA A 106 4.15 10.87 35.25
CA ALA A 106 4.76 11.29 33.98
C ALA A 106 4.93 10.11 33.04
N ARG A 107 4.67 10.34 31.77
CA ARG A 107 4.74 9.35 30.71
C ARG A 107 5.91 9.64 29.78
N LEU A 108 6.54 8.58 29.30
CA LEU A 108 7.57 8.63 28.25
C LEU A 108 6.92 8.23 26.94
N LEU A 109 6.76 9.19 26.04
CA LEU A 109 6.28 8.94 24.69
C LEU A 109 7.45 8.51 23.81
N ILE A 110 7.34 7.34 23.21
CA ILE A 110 8.30 6.86 22.22
C ILE A 110 7.74 7.20 20.85
N CYS A 111 8.42 8.10 20.13
CA CYS A 111 7.94 8.65 18.89
C CYS A 111 8.86 8.28 17.73
N LYS A 112 8.29 7.86 16.60
CA LYS A 112 9.02 7.63 15.35
C LYS A 112 9.08 8.93 14.55
N ILE A 113 10.28 9.33 14.14
CA ILE A 113 10.48 10.52 13.29
C ILE A 113 10.10 10.18 11.85
N HIS A 114 9.23 11.00 11.24
CA HIS A 114 8.81 10.88 9.86
C HIS A 114 9.51 11.84 8.90
N GLY A 115 9.94 13.00 9.40
CA GLY A 115 10.66 13.98 8.60
C GLY A 115 10.85 15.30 9.31
N THR A 116 11.52 16.21 8.62
CA THR A 116 11.79 17.57 9.10
C THR A 116 11.19 18.58 8.11
N ILE A 117 10.51 19.59 8.61
CA ILE A 117 10.01 20.70 7.81
C ILE A 117 11.09 21.78 7.80
N VAL A 118 11.50 22.17 6.60
CA VAL A 118 12.46 23.25 6.35
C VAL A 118 11.87 24.20 5.30
N ASN A 119 11.73 25.47 5.61
CA ASN A 119 11.13 26.46 4.72
C ASN A 119 9.71 26.06 4.23
N GLY A 120 8.92 25.41 5.07
CA GLY A 120 7.56 24.95 4.72
C GLY A 120 7.48 23.65 3.91
N GLU A 121 8.60 23.04 3.55
CA GLU A 121 8.66 21.77 2.81
C GLU A 121 9.00 20.61 3.74
N LEU A 122 8.27 19.51 3.62
CA LEU A 122 8.56 18.25 4.33
C LEU A 122 9.69 17.50 3.64
N ARG A 123 10.80 17.28 4.37
CA ARG A 123 11.95 16.50 3.91
C ARG A 123 12.12 15.25 4.77
N GLN A 124 12.47 14.15 4.15
CA GLN A 124 12.72 12.87 4.85
C GLN A 124 14.09 12.86 5.57
N GLU A 125 14.54 13.99 6.07
CA GLU A 125 15.77 14.13 6.82
C GLU A 125 15.49 14.04 8.32
N ASN A 126 16.29 13.23 9.04
CA ASN A 126 16.21 13.02 10.50
C ASN A 126 17.56 13.21 11.20
N SER A 127 18.55 13.77 10.52
CA SER A 127 19.88 14.04 11.10
C SER A 127 19.86 15.21 12.09
N TRP A 128 18.90 16.13 11.93
CA TRP A 128 18.79 17.29 12.80
C TRP A 128 18.26 16.92 14.19
N LEU A 129 18.79 17.60 15.24
CA LEU A 129 18.35 17.46 16.61
C LEU A 129 17.76 18.79 17.09
N PRO A 130 16.46 18.83 17.46
CA PRO A 130 15.82 20.03 18.02
C PRO A 130 16.43 20.40 19.39
N SER A 131 16.43 21.68 19.71
CA SER A 131 16.88 22.18 21.02
C SER A 131 15.89 21.80 22.12
N ARG A 132 16.36 21.29 23.25
CA ARG A 132 15.51 21.03 24.43
C ARG A 132 14.94 22.32 25.04
N MET A 133 15.69 23.42 24.95
CA MET A 133 15.37 24.71 25.61
C MET A 133 14.48 25.62 24.77
N HIS A 134 14.46 25.42 23.45
CA HIS A 134 13.81 26.34 22.50
C HIS A 134 12.84 25.62 21.58
N SER A 135 12.53 24.37 21.87
CA SER A 135 11.54 23.61 21.12
C SER A 135 10.19 23.61 21.81
N THR A 136 9.17 23.92 21.05
CA THR A 136 7.77 23.74 21.43
C THR A 136 7.24 22.46 20.81
N ILE A 137 6.41 21.74 21.54
CA ILE A 137 5.77 20.50 21.09
C ILE A 137 4.28 20.75 20.98
N CYS A 138 3.74 20.42 19.82
CA CYS A 138 2.32 20.64 19.52
C CYS A 138 1.71 19.36 18.97
N ASN A 139 0.43 19.11 19.22
CA ASN A 139 -0.31 18.07 18.52
C ASN A 139 -0.47 18.50 17.06
N LEU A 140 -0.19 17.60 16.12
CA LEU A 140 -0.34 17.82 14.69
C LEU A 140 -1.58 17.05 14.19
N PRO A 141 -2.72 17.77 13.96
CA PRO A 141 -3.92 17.14 13.44
C PRO A 141 -3.66 16.44 12.11
N THR A 142 -4.35 15.32 11.87
CA THR A 142 -4.22 14.52 10.64
C THR A 142 -4.48 15.36 9.38
N GLU A 143 -5.43 16.31 9.44
CA GLU A 143 -5.69 17.26 8.36
C GLU A 143 -4.44 18.05 7.96
N SER A 144 -3.73 18.59 8.96
CA SER A 144 -2.50 19.36 8.72
C SER A 144 -1.39 18.50 8.15
N LEU A 145 -1.29 17.25 8.60
CA LEU A 145 -0.32 16.29 8.09
C LEU A 145 -0.59 15.93 6.62
N VAL A 146 -1.85 15.66 6.26
CA VAL A 146 -2.27 15.33 4.88
C VAL A 146 -1.97 16.50 3.94
N LYS A 147 -2.29 17.73 4.37
CA LYS A 147 -1.99 18.94 3.59
C LYS A 147 -0.49 19.19 3.41
N LEU A 148 0.31 18.94 4.44
CA LEU A 148 1.78 19.06 4.36
C LEU A 148 2.41 18.01 3.45
N ALA A 149 1.87 16.81 3.46
CA ALA A 149 2.38 15.70 2.64
C ALA A 149 1.91 15.77 1.17
N ASP A 150 0.97 16.68 0.85
CA ASP A 150 0.38 16.85 -0.49
C ASP A 150 -0.08 15.52 -1.12
N ILE A 151 -0.78 14.72 -0.33
CA ILE A 151 -1.17 13.35 -0.70
C ILE A 151 -2.34 13.35 -1.68
N GLU A 152 -3.23 14.35 -1.59
CA GLU A 152 -4.48 14.39 -2.35
C GLU A 152 -4.26 14.73 -3.84
N GLY A 153 -3.33 15.61 -4.15
CA GLY A 153 -2.99 16.01 -5.53
C GLY A 153 -4.18 16.49 -6.36
N ASP A 154 -4.05 16.38 -7.70
CA ASP A 154 -5.07 16.84 -8.66
C ASP A 154 -6.13 15.78 -9.00
N LEU A 155 -5.83 14.50 -8.78
CA LEU A 155 -6.70 13.37 -9.10
C LEU A 155 -7.02 12.52 -7.85
N PRO A 156 -7.77 13.07 -6.87
CA PRO A 156 -7.97 12.43 -5.58
C PRO A 156 -8.86 11.19 -5.65
N ILE A 157 -8.35 10.04 -5.25
CA ILE A 157 -9.12 8.82 -5.00
C ILE A 157 -9.48 8.80 -3.51
N ARG A 158 -10.76 8.92 -3.20
CA ARG A 158 -11.27 8.93 -1.84
C ARG A 158 -11.15 7.53 -1.20
N LEU A 159 -10.44 7.42 -0.08
CA LEU A 159 -10.23 6.17 0.64
C LEU A 159 -11.19 5.98 1.82
N GLY A 160 -11.69 7.07 2.39
CA GLY A 160 -12.54 7.06 3.58
C GLY A 160 -12.33 8.32 4.41
N GLU A 161 -12.50 8.18 5.72
CA GLU A 161 -12.31 9.25 6.70
C GLU A 161 -11.37 8.80 7.80
N THR A 162 -10.64 9.73 8.38
CA THR A 162 -9.81 9.51 9.57
C THR A 162 -10.68 9.45 10.83
N GLN A 163 -10.08 9.12 11.99
CA GLN A 163 -10.79 9.14 13.27
C GLN A 163 -11.39 10.52 13.59
N ASP A 164 -10.74 11.60 13.14
CA ASP A 164 -11.22 12.98 13.29
C ASP A 164 -12.25 13.37 12.22
N SER A 165 -12.84 12.41 11.51
CA SER A 165 -13.80 12.62 10.40
C SER A 165 -13.25 13.48 9.25
N PHE A 166 -11.92 13.55 9.11
CA PHE A 166 -11.28 14.23 7.98
C PHE A 166 -11.26 13.27 6.76
N PRO A 167 -11.74 13.70 5.58
CA PRO A 167 -11.72 12.88 4.38
C PRO A 167 -10.28 12.60 3.94
N LEU A 168 -9.95 11.33 3.72
CA LEU A 168 -8.63 10.89 3.26
C LEU A 168 -8.72 10.48 1.80
N ALA A 169 -7.85 11.06 0.98
CA ALA A 169 -7.70 10.71 -0.43
C ALA A 169 -6.22 10.57 -0.79
N VAL A 170 -5.94 9.87 -1.91
CA VAL A 170 -4.60 9.78 -2.51
C VAL A 170 -4.67 10.19 -3.98
N ASP A 171 -3.64 10.84 -4.49
CA ASP A 171 -3.57 11.18 -5.91
C ASP A 171 -3.36 9.92 -6.75
N ALA A 172 -4.23 9.71 -7.74
CA ALA A 172 -4.14 8.61 -8.70
C ALA A 172 -2.78 8.56 -9.43
N ARG A 173 -2.17 9.71 -9.71
CA ARG A 173 -0.85 9.80 -10.34
C ARG A 173 0.28 9.21 -9.48
N GLN A 174 0.12 9.21 -8.15
CA GLN A 174 1.11 8.62 -7.26
C GLN A 174 1.13 7.09 -7.32
N LEU A 175 0.06 6.49 -7.82
CA LEU A 175 -0.06 5.03 -8.01
C LEU A 175 0.53 4.58 -9.34
N ASP A 176 0.58 5.48 -10.34
CA ASP A 176 1.06 5.15 -11.68
C ASP A 176 2.58 5.00 -11.73
N GLY A 177 3.06 4.02 -12.53
CA GLY A 177 4.48 3.76 -12.74
C GLY A 177 5.26 3.34 -11.50
N ARG A 178 4.61 2.99 -10.38
CA ARG A 178 5.24 2.60 -9.12
C ARG A 178 4.73 1.24 -8.63
N LEU A 179 5.59 0.54 -7.90
CA LEU A 179 5.18 -0.64 -7.15
C LEU A 179 4.49 -0.21 -5.84
N ASN A 180 3.19 -0.50 -5.75
CA ASN A 180 2.39 -0.25 -4.56
C ASN A 180 2.12 -1.57 -3.84
N ILE A 181 2.34 -1.65 -2.53
CA ILE A 181 2.15 -2.85 -1.72
C ILE A 181 1.15 -2.56 -0.61
N ILE A 182 0.03 -3.29 -0.60
CA ILE A 182 -0.98 -3.22 0.46
C ILE A 182 -0.79 -4.42 1.38
N THR A 183 -0.40 -4.16 2.63
CA THR A 183 -0.17 -5.19 3.65
C THR A 183 -1.06 -5.00 4.86
N GLY A 184 -1.30 -6.06 5.60
CA GLY A 184 -2.08 -6.04 6.85
C GLY A 184 -2.56 -7.43 7.25
N LYS A 185 -3.07 -7.58 8.47
CA LYS A 185 -3.64 -8.84 8.98
C LYS A 185 -4.92 -9.20 8.22
N LYS A 186 -5.37 -10.45 8.34
CA LYS A 186 -6.67 -10.89 7.80
C LYS A 186 -7.80 -10.06 8.44
N GLY A 187 -8.75 -9.61 7.61
CA GLY A 187 -9.90 -8.82 8.08
C GLY A 187 -9.66 -7.31 8.24
N THR A 188 -8.45 -6.79 7.95
CA THR A 188 -8.15 -5.34 8.09
C THR A 188 -8.58 -4.47 6.91
N GLY A 189 -9.33 -5.01 5.95
CA GLY A 189 -9.87 -4.23 4.83
C GLY A 189 -8.94 -4.09 3.61
N LYS A 190 -7.85 -4.88 3.49
CA LYS A 190 -6.92 -4.81 2.34
C LYS A 190 -7.63 -4.89 0.99
N SER A 191 -8.47 -5.91 0.80
CA SER A 191 -9.22 -6.12 -0.45
C SER A 191 -10.24 -5.01 -0.69
N HIS A 192 -10.83 -4.46 0.38
CA HIS A 192 -11.71 -3.30 0.26
C HIS A 192 -10.96 -2.07 -0.23
N LEU A 193 -9.81 -1.76 0.39
CA LEU A 193 -8.95 -0.67 -0.06
C LEU A 193 -8.51 -0.83 -1.51
N SER A 194 -8.09 -2.05 -1.91
CA SER A 194 -7.70 -2.33 -3.29
C SER A 194 -8.86 -2.10 -4.27
N LYS A 195 -10.09 -2.47 -3.91
CA LYS A 195 -11.28 -2.22 -4.74
C LYS A 195 -11.55 -0.73 -4.89
N LEU A 196 -11.44 0.06 -3.81
CA LEU A 196 -11.60 1.52 -3.86
C LEU A 196 -10.55 2.16 -4.80
N LEU A 197 -9.29 1.74 -4.69
CA LEU A 197 -8.22 2.24 -5.56
C LEU A 197 -8.47 1.89 -7.02
N VAL A 198 -8.84 0.65 -7.32
CA VAL A 198 -9.16 0.20 -8.68
C VAL A 198 -10.30 1.00 -9.28
N LEU A 199 -11.42 1.14 -8.56
CA LEU A 199 -12.58 1.88 -9.06
C LEU A 199 -12.28 3.38 -9.19
N GLY A 200 -11.51 3.95 -8.27
CA GLY A 200 -11.06 5.33 -8.35
C GLY A 200 -10.15 5.59 -9.56
N LEU A 201 -9.26 4.66 -9.90
CA LEU A 201 -8.45 4.74 -11.12
C LEU A 201 -9.31 4.68 -12.38
N VAL A 202 -10.36 3.85 -12.39
CA VAL A 202 -11.31 3.76 -13.50
C VAL A 202 -12.12 5.05 -13.68
N ASP A 203 -12.45 5.77 -12.61
CA ASP A 203 -13.10 7.08 -12.70
C ASP A 203 -12.24 8.11 -13.44
N TYR A 204 -10.91 7.95 -13.41
CA TYR A 204 -9.94 8.77 -14.17
C TYR A 204 -9.55 8.16 -15.53
N GLY A 205 -10.28 7.15 -15.99
CA GLY A 205 -10.09 6.57 -17.33
C GLY A 205 -9.00 5.51 -17.42
N ALA A 206 -8.48 5.01 -16.30
CA ALA A 206 -7.48 3.96 -16.31
C ALA A 206 -8.08 2.60 -16.71
N THR A 207 -7.29 1.79 -17.43
CA THR A 207 -7.56 0.37 -17.64
C THR A 207 -6.78 -0.45 -16.63
N VAL A 208 -7.47 -1.22 -15.80
CA VAL A 208 -6.88 -2.01 -14.74
C VAL A 208 -7.06 -3.49 -15.02
N VAL A 209 -5.97 -4.27 -14.98
CA VAL A 209 -6.01 -5.73 -15.09
C VAL A 209 -5.75 -6.33 -13.72
N ILE A 210 -6.65 -7.21 -13.27
CA ILE A 210 -6.57 -7.88 -11.96
C ILE A 210 -6.35 -9.37 -12.18
N LEU A 211 -5.32 -9.92 -11.55
CA LEU A 211 -5.12 -11.37 -11.41
C LEU A 211 -5.71 -11.79 -10.06
N ASP A 212 -6.94 -12.32 -10.09
CA ASP A 212 -7.72 -12.61 -8.88
C ASP A 212 -7.57 -14.07 -8.47
N LEU A 213 -6.69 -14.33 -7.50
CA LEU A 213 -6.42 -15.67 -6.99
C LEU A 213 -7.52 -16.21 -6.05
N ASN A 214 -8.32 -15.32 -5.46
CA ASN A 214 -9.28 -15.68 -4.42
C ASN A 214 -10.74 -15.47 -4.82
N GLY A 215 -11.02 -14.96 -6.02
CA GLY A 215 -12.38 -14.64 -6.49
C GLY A 215 -13.01 -13.44 -5.78
N GLU A 216 -12.19 -12.55 -5.21
CA GLU A 216 -12.68 -11.40 -4.43
C GLU A 216 -13.17 -10.23 -5.31
N TYR A 217 -12.76 -10.19 -6.59
CA TYR A 217 -13.04 -9.08 -7.51
C TYR A 217 -14.09 -9.40 -8.58
N THR A 218 -14.56 -10.66 -8.66
CA THR A 218 -15.54 -11.10 -9.66
C THR A 218 -16.86 -10.33 -9.59
N ASN A 219 -17.25 -9.89 -8.39
CA ASN A 219 -18.48 -9.13 -8.14
C ASN A 219 -18.26 -7.61 -8.03
N LEU A 220 -17.15 -7.07 -8.56
CA LEU A 220 -16.83 -5.65 -8.45
C LEU A 220 -17.84 -4.73 -9.14
N GLY A 221 -18.56 -5.24 -10.16
CA GLY A 221 -19.61 -4.53 -10.90
C GLY A 221 -20.97 -4.50 -10.20
N TYR A 222 -21.09 -5.06 -9.00
CA TYR A 222 -22.34 -5.15 -8.26
C TYR A 222 -22.25 -4.46 -6.90
N SER A 223 -23.36 -3.90 -6.45
CA SER A 223 -23.53 -3.35 -5.11
C SER A 223 -23.79 -4.46 -4.10
N GLN A 224 -23.79 -4.15 -2.79
CA GLN A 224 -24.02 -5.14 -1.73
C GLN A 224 -25.42 -5.78 -1.78
N ASP A 225 -26.40 -5.08 -2.33
CA ASP A 225 -27.77 -5.57 -2.53
C ASP A 225 -27.91 -6.45 -3.79
N GLY A 226 -26.83 -6.67 -4.55
CA GLY A 226 -26.82 -7.45 -5.78
C GLY A 226 -27.25 -6.66 -7.04
N SER A 227 -27.56 -5.38 -6.92
CA SER A 227 -27.84 -4.51 -8.07
C SER A 227 -26.55 -4.15 -8.83
N GLU A 228 -26.68 -3.86 -10.12
CA GLU A 228 -25.57 -3.35 -10.93
C GLU A 228 -25.18 -1.96 -10.48
N ASN A 229 -23.87 -1.73 -10.30
CA ASN A 229 -23.35 -0.42 -9.96
C ASN A 229 -22.91 0.35 -11.22
N LYS A 230 -22.51 1.62 -11.05
CA LYS A 230 -22.10 2.50 -12.17
C LYS A 230 -20.92 1.98 -13.02
N TYR A 231 -20.21 0.96 -12.54
CA TYR A 231 -19.05 0.39 -13.21
C TYR A 231 -19.37 -0.93 -13.93
N HIS A 232 -20.57 -1.47 -13.79
CA HIS A 232 -20.94 -2.80 -14.29
C HIS A 232 -20.49 -3.02 -15.74
N ASP A 233 -20.86 -2.12 -16.65
CA ASP A 233 -20.56 -2.21 -18.09
C ASP A 233 -19.07 -2.04 -18.42
N ARG A 234 -18.27 -1.60 -17.45
CA ARG A 234 -16.83 -1.36 -17.59
C ARG A 234 -15.98 -2.47 -16.94
N ILE A 235 -16.61 -3.52 -16.43
CA ILE A 235 -15.93 -4.62 -15.75
C ILE A 235 -16.11 -5.90 -16.53
N HIS A 236 -15.00 -6.48 -16.98
CA HIS A 236 -14.95 -7.72 -17.75
C HIS A 236 -14.33 -8.83 -16.89
N VAL A 237 -15.11 -9.84 -16.56
CA VAL A 237 -14.63 -11.00 -15.79
C VAL A 237 -14.30 -12.15 -16.76
N LEU A 238 -13.05 -12.55 -16.77
CA LEU A 238 -12.50 -13.62 -17.61
C LEU A 238 -12.09 -14.82 -16.74
N SER A 239 -12.69 -15.97 -17.00
CA SER A 239 -12.35 -17.23 -16.32
C SER A 239 -11.56 -18.13 -17.30
N PRO A 240 -10.26 -18.41 -17.04
CA PRO A 240 -9.46 -19.29 -17.89
C PRO A 240 -10.11 -20.65 -18.11
N GLY A 241 -10.11 -21.12 -19.34
CA GLY A 241 -10.76 -22.37 -19.73
C GLY A 241 -12.29 -22.32 -19.89
N LYS A 242 -12.91 -21.23 -19.50
CA LYS A 242 -14.36 -20.99 -19.67
C LYS A 242 -14.60 -19.81 -20.62
N SER A 243 -14.64 -18.59 -20.09
CA SER A 243 -14.83 -17.36 -20.87
C SER A 243 -13.52 -16.75 -21.38
N PHE A 244 -12.36 -17.27 -20.95
CA PHE A 244 -11.06 -16.85 -21.41
C PHE A 244 -10.31 -18.04 -22.01
N LYS A 245 -10.27 -18.09 -23.33
CA LYS A 245 -9.54 -19.10 -24.11
C LYS A 245 -8.64 -18.42 -25.13
N VAL A 246 -7.52 -19.04 -25.46
CA VAL A 246 -6.58 -18.56 -26.46
C VAL A 246 -6.28 -19.63 -27.48
N THR A 247 -5.89 -19.25 -28.70
CA THR A 247 -5.36 -20.20 -29.68
C THR A 247 -3.85 -20.37 -29.50
N LEU A 248 -3.30 -21.48 -29.94
CA LEU A 248 -1.84 -21.64 -29.97
C LEU A 248 -1.17 -20.61 -30.86
N TYR A 249 -1.89 -20.13 -31.88
CA TYR A 249 -1.39 -19.11 -32.80
C TYR A 249 -1.19 -17.74 -32.14
N GLN A 250 -2.03 -17.40 -31.14
CA GLN A 250 -1.92 -16.16 -30.35
C GLN A 250 -0.84 -16.25 -29.27
N THR A 251 -0.25 -17.46 -29.09
CA THR A 251 0.69 -17.71 -28.00
C THR A 251 2.11 -17.84 -28.53
N GLU A 252 3.04 -17.10 -27.96
CA GLU A 252 4.46 -17.23 -28.33
C GLU A 252 5.07 -18.56 -27.86
N LEU A 253 5.91 -19.17 -28.71
CA LEU A 253 6.66 -20.39 -28.36
C LEU A 253 7.38 -20.25 -27.01
N TYR A 254 7.94 -19.08 -26.71
CA TYR A 254 8.66 -18.84 -25.46
C TYR A 254 7.76 -19.04 -24.22
N VAL A 255 6.53 -18.55 -24.27
CA VAL A 255 5.55 -18.67 -23.17
C VAL A 255 5.17 -20.13 -22.96
N ILE A 256 4.80 -20.83 -24.04
CA ILE A 256 4.47 -22.27 -23.99
C ILE A 256 5.65 -23.10 -23.48
N MET A 257 6.84 -22.81 -23.95
CA MET A 257 8.05 -23.52 -23.49
C MET A 257 8.30 -23.35 -22.00
N ARG A 258 8.11 -22.15 -21.47
CA ARG A 258 8.24 -21.89 -20.02
C ARG A 258 7.19 -22.66 -19.23
N THR A 259 5.96 -22.66 -19.68
CA THR A 259 4.86 -23.41 -19.06
C THR A 259 5.18 -24.92 -19.06
N LEU A 260 5.58 -25.47 -20.20
CA LEU A 260 5.89 -26.89 -20.30
C LEU A 260 7.08 -27.30 -19.42
N VAL A 261 8.14 -26.51 -19.41
CA VAL A 261 9.38 -26.86 -18.68
C VAL A 261 9.24 -26.58 -17.18
N TYR A 262 8.80 -25.39 -16.79
CA TYR A 262 8.83 -24.98 -15.37
C TYR A 262 7.57 -25.36 -14.61
N ALA A 263 6.39 -25.27 -15.24
CA ALA A 263 5.14 -25.64 -14.57
C ALA A 263 4.81 -27.13 -14.71
N LEU A 264 5.05 -27.72 -15.90
CA LEU A 264 4.70 -29.11 -16.16
C LEU A 264 5.91 -30.08 -16.13
N GLY A 265 7.12 -29.61 -15.87
CA GLY A 265 8.31 -30.42 -15.68
C GLY A 265 8.73 -31.21 -16.95
N LEU A 266 8.63 -30.58 -18.13
CA LEU A 266 9.07 -31.23 -19.39
C LEU A 266 10.59 -31.39 -19.40
N PRO A 267 11.13 -32.65 -19.61
CA PRO A 267 12.55 -32.88 -19.69
C PRO A 267 13.22 -32.12 -20.83
N GLY A 268 14.49 -31.73 -20.66
CA GLY A 268 15.23 -30.90 -21.63
C GLY A 268 15.36 -31.54 -23.02
N THR A 269 15.48 -32.87 -23.11
CA THR A 269 15.46 -33.59 -24.37
C THR A 269 14.12 -33.46 -25.09
N SER A 270 13.03 -33.66 -24.37
CA SER A 270 11.66 -33.51 -24.90
C SER A 270 11.35 -32.06 -25.25
N ALA A 271 11.87 -31.11 -24.47
CA ALA A 271 11.73 -29.66 -24.74
C ALA A 271 12.39 -29.25 -26.08
N ARG A 272 13.52 -29.90 -26.45
CA ARG A 272 14.18 -29.70 -27.77
C ARG A 272 13.29 -30.20 -28.91
N GLU A 273 12.74 -31.39 -28.77
CA GLU A 273 11.86 -31.97 -29.79
C GLU A 273 10.57 -31.18 -29.94
N PHE A 274 9.98 -30.70 -28.83
CA PHE A 274 8.81 -29.80 -28.86
C PHE A 274 9.05 -28.53 -29.70
N ARG A 275 10.23 -27.92 -29.54
CA ARG A 275 10.59 -26.73 -30.35
C ARG A 275 10.66 -27.05 -31.84
N HIS A 276 11.15 -28.24 -32.21
CA HIS A 276 11.20 -28.66 -33.59
C HIS A 276 9.80 -28.89 -34.17
N ILE A 277 8.92 -29.56 -33.40
CA ILE A 277 7.52 -29.77 -33.78
C ILE A 277 6.80 -28.45 -33.95
N TRP A 278 6.91 -27.55 -32.98
CA TRP A 278 6.28 -26.22 -33.02
C TRP A 278 6.68 -25.43 -34.27
N LYS A 279 7.99 -25.29 -34.51
CA LYS A 279 8.51 -24.56 -35.68
C LYS A 279 8.10 -25.22 -37.00
N PHE A 280 7.96 -26.53 -37.03
CA PHE A 280 7.50 -27.26 -38.20
C PHE A 280 6.04 -26.95 -38.52
N LEU A 281 5.17 -26.90 -37.52
CA LEU A 281 3.77 -26.54 -37.66
C LEU A 281 3.59 -25.04 -37.99
N GLU A 282 4.30 -24.18 -37.28
CA GLU A 282 4.29 -22.72 -37.48
C GLU A 282 4.66 -22.37 -38.92
N LYS A 283 5.72 -22.92 -39.47
CA LYS A 283 6.13 -22.69 -40.88
C LYS A 283 5.08 -23.12 -41.90
N ARG A 284 4.20 -24.02 -41.55
CA ARG A 284 3.11 -24.52 -42.40
C ARG A 284 1.79 -23.82 -42.19
N GLY A 285 1.73 -22.87 -41.25
CA GLY A 285 0.51 -22.18 -40.85
C GLY A 285 -0.55 -23.11 -40.22
N ARG A 286 -0.10 -24.24 -39.60
CA ARG A 286 -0.96 -25.31 -39.06
C ARG A 286 -0.78 -25.44 -37.55
N LEU A 287 -0.58 -24.37 -36.84
CA LEU A 287 -0.35 -24.38 -35.40
C LEU A 287 -1.69 -24.40 -34.62
N THR A 288 -2.27 -25.62 -34.55
CA THR A 288 -3.50 -25.88 -33.79
C THR A 288 -3.24 -26.97 -32.73
N LEU A 289 -4.12 -27.11 -31.72
CA LEU A 289 -4.02 -28.18 -30.74
C LEU A 289 -4.09 -29.55 -31.43
N HIS A 290 -5.05 -29.71 -32.34
CA HIS A 290 -5.22 -30.98 -33.09
C HIS A 290 -3.96 -31.35 -33.83
N GLU A 291 -3.41 -30.48 -34.66
CA GLU A 291 -2.20 -30.70 -35.45
C GLU A 291 -0.97 -30.93 -34.57
N LEU A 292 -0.89 -30.25 -33.42
CA LEU A 292 0.16 -30.45 -32.43
C LEU A 292 0.13 -31.89 -31.86
N GLY A 293 -1.07 -32.37 -31.51
CA GLY A 293 -1.27 -33.72 -31.02
C GLY A 293 -0.86 -34.79 -32.05
N GLU A 294 -1.30 -34.63 -33.33
CA GLU A 294 -0.93 -35.53 -34.43
C GLU A 294 0.59 -35.48 -34.71
N ALA A 295 1.17 -34.29 -34.73
CA ALA A 295 2.61 -34.15 -34.94
C ALA A 295 3.43 -34.82 -33.83
N ILE A 296 3.03 -34.70 -32.56
CA ILE A 296 3.69 -35.40 -31.44
C ILE A 296 3.63 -36.93 -31.63
N GLN A 297 2.45 -37.46 -31.98
CA GLN A 297 2.27 -38.92 -32.20
C GLN A 297 3.11 -39.44 -33.36
N ASN A 298 3.22 -38.71 -34.44
CA ASN A 298 3.92 -39.10 -35.66
C ASN A 298 5.41 -38.69 -35.66
N TRP A 299 5.90 -37.95 -34.64
CA TRP A 299 7.28 -37.47 -34.60
C TRP A 299 8.28 -38.61 -34.44
N LYS A 300 9.34 -38.58 -35.22
CA LYS A 300 10.42 -39.56 -35.13
C LYS A 300 11.34 -39.24 -33.97
N CYS A 301 11.05 -39.75 -32.79
CA CYS A 301 11.87 -39.60 -31.59
C CYS A 301 11.78 -40.88 -30.72
N ASN A 302 12.59 -40.91 -29.63
CA ASN A 302 12.54 -42.01 -28.65
C ASN A 302 11.14 -42.04 -27.97
N GLN A 303 10.65 -43.27 -27.68
CA GLN A 303 9.33 -43.47 -27.08
C GLN A 303 9.14 -42.70 -25.75
N HIS A 304 10.15 -42.72 -24.88
CA HIS A 304 10.09 -41.95 -23.61
C HIS A 304 9.94 -40.43 -23.83
N VAL A 305 10.57 -39.89 -24.89
CA VAL A 305 10.43 -38.48 -25.26
C VAL A 305 9.01 -38.22 -25.76
N LYS A 306 8.47 -39.13 -26.57
CA LYS A 306 7.09 -39.02 -27.09
C LYS A 306 6.07 -39.08 -25.95
N ASP A 307 6.21 -40.02 -25.01
CA ASP A 307 5.31 -40.16 -23.86
C ASP A 307 5.35 -38.91 -22.98
N ALA A 308 6.55 -38.36 -22.76
CA ALA A 308 6.70 -37.09 -22.02
C ALA A 308 6.04 -35.92 -22.74
N LEU A 309 6.15 -35.80 -24.05
CA LEU A 309 5.49 -34.77 -24.86
C LEU A 309 3.96 -34.91 -24.83
N TYR A 310 3.48 -36.12 -25.03
CA TYR A 310 2.05 -36.42 -25.10
C TYR A 310 1.36 -36.14 -23.74
N SER A 311 2.00 -36.52 -22.65
CA SER A 311 1.50 -36.22 -21.30
C SER A 311 1.31 -34.72 -21.06
N ARG A 312 2.26 -33.87 -21.48
CA ARG A 312 2.18 -32.42 -21.31
C ARG A 312 1.22 -31.77 -22.30
N TYR A 313 1.15 -32.28 -23.52
CA TYR A 313 0.13 -31.93 -24.50
C TYR A 313 -1.28 -32.19 -23.93
N SER A 314 -1.51 -33.38 -23.35
CA SER A 314 -2.79 -33.72 -22.72
C SER A 314 -3.13 -32.77 -21.58
N ALA A 315 -2.14 -32.34 -20.80
CA ALA A 315 -2.35 -31.31 -19.75
C ALA A 315 -2.78 -29.95 -20.33
N LEU A 316 -2.18 -29.53 -21.47
CA LEU A 316 -2.62 -28.30 -22.15
C LEU A 316 -4.07 -28.40 -22.66
N VAL A 317 -4.43 -29.54 -23.28
CA VAL A 317 -5.79 -29.78 -23.76
C VAL A 317 -6.80 -29.80 -22.61
N ASN A 318 -6.48 -30.54 -21.54
CA ASN A 318 -7.36 -30.73 -20.40
C ASN A 318 -7.53 -29.44 -19.56
N SER A 319 -6.63 -28.48 -19.69
CA SER A 319 -6.78 -27.16 -19.05
C SER A 319 -8.00 -26.38 -19.57
N GLY A 320 -8.49 -26.72 -20.78
CA GLY A 320 -9.56 -25.98 -21.45
C GLY A 320 -9.18 -24.56 -21.87
N PHE A 321 -7.99 -24.10 -21.52
CA PHE A 321 -7.53 -22.73 -21.79
C PHE A 321 -7.23 -22.50 -23.27
N PHE A 322 -6.80 -23.55 -23.99
CA PHE A 322 -6.52 -23.47 -25.41
C PHE A 322 -7.69 -23.96 -26.24
N THR A 323 -7.95 -23.32 -27.38
CA THR A 323 -8.99 -23.69 -28.34
C THR A 323 -8.47 -23.58 -29.77
N ASP A 324 -8.97 -24.43 -30.66
CA ASP A 324 -8.76 -24.30 -32.11
C ASP A 324 -9.89 -23.49 -32.78
N ASN A 325 -10.94 -23.17 -32.03
CA ASN A 325 -12.06 -22.38 -32.51
C ASN A 325 -11.77 -20.88 -32.31
N MET A 326 -11.48 -20.18 -33.40
CA MET A 326 -11.22 -18.74 -33.39
C MET A 326 -12.41 -17.90 -32.85
N ALA A 327 -13.63 -18.39 -32.96
CA ALA A 327 -14.81 -17.69 -32.44
C ALA A 327 -14.92 -17.75 -30.92
N GLU A 328 -14.30 -18.76 -30.27
CA GLU A 328 -14.24 -18.90 -28.81
C GLU A 328 -12.99 -18.25 -28.22
N ALA A 329 -11.99 -17.93 -29.04
CA ALA A 329 -10.76 -17.35 -28.60
C ALA A 329 -10.95 -15.88 -28.21
N THR A 330 -10.41 -15.50 -27.07
CA THR A 330 -10.40 -14.12 -26.60
C THR A 330 -9.21 -13.39 -27.20
N ASP A 331 -9.46 -12.33 -27.92
CA ASP A 331 -8.42 -11.37 -28.28
C ASP A 331 -8.23 -10.37 -27.12
N PHE A 332 -7.23 -10.66 -26.29
CA PHE A 332 -6.96 -9.86 -25.10
C PHE A 332 -6.45 -8.46 -25.44
N GLU A 333 -5.71 -8.30 -26.54
CA GLU A 333 -5.27 -6.97 -26.99
C GLU A 333 -6.44 -6.12 -27.48
N ASP A 334 -7.35 -6.72 -28.24
CA ASP A 334 -8.56 -6.03 -28.69
C ASP A 334 -9.46 -5.64 -27.51
N LEU A 335 -9.58 -6.51 -26.51
CA LEU A 335 -10.31 -6.21 -25.28
C LEU A 335 -9.67 -5.04 -24.53
N LEU A 336 -8.36 -5.03 -24.35
CA LEU A 336 -7.62 -3.90 -23.73
C LEU A 336 -7.88 -2.60 -24.49
N ARG A 337 -7.69 -2.60 -25.82
CA ARG A 337 -7.91 -1.42 -26.66
C ARG A 337 -9.34 -0.90 -26.61
N LYS A 338 -10.32 -1.79 -26.57
CA LYS A 338 -11.74 -1.42 -26.43
C LYS A 338 -12.02 -0.78 -25.07
N THR A 339 -11.47 -1.36 -24.00
CA THR A 339 -11.62 -0.84 -22.64
C THR A 339 -10.99 0.55 -22.52
N GLU A 340 -9.81 0.77 -23.08
CA GLU A 340 -9.15 2.09 -23.12
C GLU A 340 -9.98 3.12 -23.90
N LYS A 341 -10.45 2.76 -25.08
CA LYS A 341 -11.29 3.65 -25.92
C LYS A 341 -12.62 4.04 -25.25
N ASN A 342 -13.17 3.15 -24.43
CA ASN A 342 -14.40 3.40 -23.68
C ASN A 342 -14.19 4.21 -22.38
N GLY A 343 -13.01 4.82 -22.21
CA GLY A 343 -12.72 5.63 -21.03
C GLY A 343 -12.24 4.83 -19.82
N GLY A 344 -11.59 3.69 -20.05
CA GLY A 344 -11.02 2.83 -19.01
C GLY A 344 -12.03 1.82 -18.44
N GLY A 345 -11.52 0.88 -17.66
CA GLY A 345 -12.34 -0.17 -17.04
C GLY A 345 -11.48 -1.21 -16.30
N VAL A 346 -12.10 -2.30 -15.90
CA VAL A 346 -11.42 -3.39 -15.19
C VAL A 346 -11.56 -4.69 -15.95
N ILE A 347 -10.43 -5.39 -16.16
CA ILE A 347 -10.41 -6.75 -16.67
C ILE A 347 -9.95 -7.65 -15.52
N VAL A 348 -10.86 -8.45 -14.99
CA VAL A 348 -10.59 -9.41 -13.91
C VAL A 348 -10.30 -10.77 -14.53
N ILE A 349 -9.12 -11.32 -14.30
CA ILE A 349 -8.79 -12.69 -14.65
C ILE A 349 -8.97 -13.52 -13.38
N ASP A 350 -10.08 -14.25 -13.33
CA ASP A 350 -10.46 -15.11 -12.20
C ASP A 350 -9.63 -16.39 -12.21
N LEU A 351 -8.68 -16.48 -11.30
CA LEU A 351 -7.79 -17.62 -11.10
C LEU A 351 -8.16 -18.46 -9.86
N SER A 352 -9.35 -18.23 -9.29
CA SER A 352 -9.80 -18.89 -8.05
C SER A 352 -10.29 -20.32 -8.24
N ASN A 353 -10.47 -20.78 -9.48
CA ASN A 353 -11.01 -22.11 -9.84
C ASN A 353 -9.92 -23.06 -10.31
#